data_61985f32765fb2dc94fbe829821dca39
#
_entry.id   61985f32765fb2dc94fbe829821dca39
#
_cell.length_a   1.000
_cell.length_b   1.000
_cell.length_c   1.000
_cell.angle_alpha   90.00
_cell.angle_beta   90.00
_cell.angle_gamma   90.00
#
_symmetry.space_group_name_H-M   'P 1'
#
loop_
_entity.id
_entity.type
_entity.pdbx_description
1 polymer ?
#
loop_
_entity_poly.entity_id
_entity_poly.type
_entity_poly.pdbx_seq_one_letter_code
_entity_poly.pdbx_strand_id
1 'polypeptide(L)'
;MDFPTSMGGYEFTKTPDDPYILHMRSAPLGDTVGAPRVEQFREARYRMLGLQFKDYEEEPREHLGGMLPKESFNFDRDVVSISINRWAHGYAYGNPGVIGRRRFGRISIANSDADNNSVLQGAVDQACRAVKELG
;
A
#
# COMPACT_ATOMS: atom_id res chain seq x y z
N MET A 1 10.33 4.81 0.54
CA MET A 1 9.09 5.56 0.79
C MET A 1 8.65 6.20 -0.51
N ASP A 2 7.42 5.96 -0.94
CA ASP A 2 6.86 6.68 -2.09
C ASP A 2 6.36 8.03 -1.57
N PHE A 3 6.87 9.10 -2.14
CA PHE A 3 6.40 10.44 -1.84
C PHE A 3 4.92 10.61 -2.17
N PRO A 4 4.24 11.61 -1.58
CA PRO A 4 2.85 11.88 -1.86
C PRO A 4 2.69 12.09 -3.36
N THR A 5 2.12 11.10 -4.01
CA THR A 5 1.64 11.27 -5.36
C THR A 5 0.29 11.92 -5.26
N SER A 6 0.05 12.96 -6.04
CA SER A 6 -1.29 13.44 -6.28
C SER A 6 -2.08 12.29 -6.88
N MET A 7 -2.72 11.52 -6.03
CA MET A 7 -3.76 10.61 -6.47
C MET A 7 -4.88 11.50 -6.98
N GLY A 8 -5.16 11.43 -8.27
CA GLY A 8 -6.18 12.26 -8.90
C GLY A 8 -7.46 12.30 -8.06
N GLY A 9 -7.93 13.50 -7.75
CA GLY A 9 -9.07 13.74 -6.88
C GLY A 9 -8.76 14.42 -5.55
N TYR A 10 -7.51 14.51 -5.14
CA TYR A 10 -7.12 15.38 -4.03
C TYR A 10 -6.74 16.75 -4.58
N GLU A 11 -7.63 17.72 -4.44
CA GLU A 11 -7.26 19.12 -4.70
C GLU A 11 -6.33 19.57 -3.57
N PHE A 12 -5.19 20.13 -3.95
CA PHE A 12 -4.38 20.89 -3.00
C PHE A 12 -5.21 22.04 -2.50
N THR A 13 -5.25 22.22 -1.19
CA THR A 13 -5.90 23.38 -0.58
C THR A 13 -5.28 24.66 -1.13
N LYS A 14 -6.14 25.60 -1.48
CA LYS A 14 -5.70 26.87 -2.07
C LYS A 14 -5.30 27.90 -1.02
N THR A 15 -5.53 27.57 0.25
CA THR A 15 -5.24 28.46 1.38
C THR A 15 -4.33 27.75 2.37
N PRO A 16 -3.37 28.45 3.00
CA PRO A 16 -2.46 27.85 3.97
C PRO A 16 -3.13 27.29 5.23
N ASP A 17 -4.34 27.75 5.52
CA ASP A 17 -5.08 27.42 6.73
C ASP A 17 -6.02 26.20 6.56
N ASP A 18 -6.19 25.72 5.33
CA ASP A 18 -7.04 24.56 5.08
C ASP A 18 -6.31 23.25 5.42
N PRO A 19 -6.99 22.30 6.06
CA PRO A 19 -6.39 21.00 6.35
C PRO A 19 -6.04 20.25 5.07
N TYR A 20 -4.87 19.66 5.03
CA TYR A 20 -4.37 18.91 3.90
C TYR A 20 -4.16 17.43 4.28
N ILE A 21 -4.56 16.51 3.41
CA ILE A 21 -4.33 15.08 3.61
C ILE A 21 -3.07 14.67 2.84
N LEU A 22 -2.05 14.28 3.59
CA LEU A 22 -0.83 13.71 3.04
C LEU A 22 -0.94 12.19 3.02
N HIS A 23 -0.87 11.61 1.83
CA HIS A 23 -0.84 10.16 1.67
C HIS A 23 0.60 9.68 1.53
N MET A 24 1.05 8.90 2.50
CA MET A 24 2.38 8.28 2.50
C MET A 24 2.25 6.77 2.37
N ARG A 25 3.10 6.15 1.57
CA ARG A 25 3.18 4.70 1.43
C ARG A 25 4.54 4.21 1.90
N SER A 26 4.54 3.22 2.76
CA SER A 26 5.74 2.47 3.14
C SER A 26 5.57 1.02 2.71
N ALA A 27 6.60 0.47 2.11
CA ALA A 27 6.67 -0.94 1.74
C ALA A 27 7.96 -1.53 2.33
N PRO A 28 8.00 -1.79 3.63
CA PRO A 28 9.18 -2.34 4.27
C PRO A 28 9.47 -3.72 3.69
N LEU A 29 10.58 -3.85 2.98
CA LEU A 29 11.15 -5.15 2.68
C LEU A 29 11.89 -5.62 3.94
N GLY A 30 11.69 -6.88 4.34
CA GLY A 30 12.39 -7.44 5.50
C GLY A 30 13.92 -7.41 5.34
N ASP A 31 14.61 -7.55 6.44
CA ASP A 31 16.08 -7.51 6.49
C ASP A 31 16.77 -8.76 5.88
N THR A 32 16.03 -9.64 5.27
CA THR A 32 16.48 -10.89 4.63
C THR A 32 17.09 -10.64 3.24
N VAL A 33 18.06 -9.73 3.17
CA VAL A 33 18.80 -9.47 1.94
C VAL A 33 19.46 -10.75 1.43
N GLY A 34 19.13 -11.17 0.20
CA GLY A 34 19.66 -12.41 -0.40
C GLY A 34 18.77 -13.65 -0.25
N ALA A 35 17.76 -13.62 0.60
CA ALA A 35 16.77 -14.69 0.66
C ALA A 35 15.81 -14.66 -0.54
N PRO A 36 15.13 -15.77 -0.87
CA PRO A 36 14.07 -15.78 -1.87
C PRO A 36 13.00 -14.74 -1.55
N ARG A 37 12.46 -14.05 -2.56
CA ARG A 37 11.50 -12.95 -2.36
C ARG A 37 10.26 -13.33 -1.55
N VAL A 38 9.80 -14.55 -1.68
CA VAL A 38 8.66 -15.06 -0.88
C VAL A 38 8.95 -15.02 0.61
N GLU A 39 10.18 -15.33 1.00
CA GLU A 39 10.62 -15.28 2.40
C GLU A 39 10.78 -13.84 2.86
N GLN A 40 11.36 -12.97 2.04
CA GLN A 40 11.45 -11.54 2.33
C GLN A 40 10.07 -10.92 2.56
N PHE A 41 9.09 -11.23 1.71
CA PHE A 41 7.71 -10.73 1.86
C PHE A 41 7.02 -11.30 3.11
N ARG A 42 7.26 -12.56 3.43
CA ARG A 42 6.72 -13.19 4.64
C ARG A 42 7.24 -12.50 5.89
N GLU A 43 8.53 -12.25 5.96
CA GLU A 43 9.15 -11.57 7.08
C GLU A 43 8.70 -10.12 7.20
N ALA A 44 8.70 -9.37 6.10
CA ALA A 44 8.18 -8.00 6.07
C ALA A 44 6.73 -7.92 6.58
N ARG A 45 5.90 -8.90 6.22
CA ARG A 45 4.53 -9.02 6.72
C ARG A 45 4.48 -9.22 8.23
N TYR A 46 5.26 -10.14 8.77
CA TYR A 46 5.31 -10.38 10.22
C TYR A 46 5.82 -9.16 10.96
N ARG A 47 6.84 -8.51 10.44
CA ARG A 47 7.36 -7.25 11.00
C ARG A 47 6.27 -6.19 11.05
N MET A 48 5.58 -5.91 9.93
CA MET A 48 4.47 -4.93 9.90
C MET A 48 3.38 -5.23 10.94
N LEU A 49 3.04 -6.50 11.13
CA LEU A 49 2.02 -6.90 12.09
C LEU A 49 2.48 -6.70 13.54
N GLY A 50 3.79 -6.75 13.80
CA GLY A 50 4.39 -6.54 15.11
C GLY A 50 4.58 -5.08 15.50
N LEU A 51 4.57 -4.16 14.54
CA LEU A 51 4.77 -2.74 14.79
C LEU A 51 3.58 -2.12 15.53
N GLN A 52 3.90 -1.21 16.45
CA GLN A 52 2.92 -0.40 17.17
C GLN A 52 2.65 0.90 16.43
N PHE A 53 1.59 1.62 16.82
CA PHE A 53 1.26 2.91 16.21
C PHE A 53 2.45 3.89 16.25
N LYS A 54 3.14 3.93 17.37
CA LYS A 54 4.31 4.80 17.56
C LYS A 54 5.41 4.58 16.52
N ASP A 55 5.67 3.32 16.16
CA ASP A 55 6.70 2.99 15.17
C ASP A 55 6.34 3.55 13.79
N TYR A 56 5.06 3.55 13.46
CA TYR A 56 4.56 4.16 12.21
C TYR A 56 4.50 5.68 12.27
N GLU A 57 4.34 6.28 13.44
CA GLU A 57 4.35 7.73 13.62
C GLU A 57 5.77 8.31 13.48
N GLU A 58 6.78 7.58 13.93
CA GLU A 58 8.18 8.02 13.85
C GLU A 58 8.64 8.23 12.40
N GLU A 59 8.24 7.35 11.49
CA GLU A 59 8.65 7.42 10.08
C GLU A 59 8.23 8.74 9.39
N PRO A 60 6.95 9.16 9.39
CA PRO A 60 6.56 10.45 8.84
C PRO A 60 7.13 11.63 9.63
N ARG A 61 7.34 11.50 10.93
CA ARG A 61 7.98 12.54 11.76
C ARG A 61 9.40 12.83 11.29
N GLU A 62 10.20 11.82 11.11
CA GLU A 62 11.58 11.96 10.62
C GLU A 62 11.62 12.51 9.19
N HIS A 63 10.79 11.95 8.29
CA HIS A 63 10.79 12.35 6.90
C HIS A 63 10.32 13.79 6.69
N LEU A 64 9.20 14.17 7.28
CA LEU A 64 8.67 15.54 7.17
C LEU A 64 9.60 16.54 7.88
N GLY A 65 10.14 16.18 9.05
CA GLY A 65 11.10 17.00 9.76
C GLY A 65 12.45 17.17 9.03
N GLY A 66 12.83 16.19 8.19
CA GLY A 66 14.02 16.26 7.35
C GLY A 66 13.80 17.02 6.02
N MET A 67 12.57 17.08 5.54
CA MET A 67 12.23 17.68 4.24
C MET A 67 11.74 19.13 4.35
N LEU A 68 11.04 19.47 5.43
CA LEU A 68 10.43 20.77 5.61
C LEU A 68 11.29 21.68 6.49
N PRO A 69 11.35 23.01 6.20
CA PRO A 69 12.11 23.95 7.01
C PRO A 69 11.57 24.00 8.44
N LYS A 70 12.45 23.93 9.44
CA LYS A 70 12.09 23.94 10.87
C LYS A 70 11.40 25.22 11.32
N GLU A 71 11.61 26.30 10.58
CA GLU A 71 11.00 27.59 10.83
C GLU A 71 9.50 27.62 10.46
N SER A 72 9.10 26.80 9.48
CA SER A 72 7.72 26.76 8.97
C SER A 72 6.94 25.54 9.40
N PHE A 73 7.59 24.44 9.75
CA PHE A 73 6.95 23.17 10.08
C PHE A 73 7.35 22.63 11.45
N ASN A 74 6.35 22.27 12.23
CA ASN A 74 6.50 21.53 13.48
C ASN A 74 5.51 20.36 13.51
N PHE A 75 6.02 19.15 13.58
CA PHE A 75 5.19 17.94 13.50
C PHE A 75 4.06 17.91 14.55
N ASP A 76 4.37 18.25 15.81
CA ASP A 76 3.39 18.19 16.90
C ASP A 76 2.33 19.30 16.84
N ARG A 77 2.63 20.39 16.16
CA ARG A 77 1.71 21.50 15.94
C ARG A 77 0.86 21.30 14.69
N ASP A 78 1.49 20.84 13.61
CA ASP A 78 0.92 20.91 12.26
C ASP A 78 0.26 19.60 11.81
N VAL A 79 0.63 18.47 12.44
CA VAL A 79 0.02 17.16 12.15
C VAL A 79 -1.13 16.91 13.14
N VAL A 80 -2.35 17.10 12.66
CA VAL A 80 -3.57 17.01 13.50
C VAL A 80 -3.97 15.55 13.77
N SER A 81 -3.74 14.67 12.81
CA SER A 81 -4.14 13.26 12.92
C SER A 81 -3.35 12.39 11.97
N ILE A 82 -3.15 11.13 12.36
CA ILE A 82 -2.53 10.10 11.53
C ILE A 82 -3.46 8.89 11.49
N SER A 83 -3.76 8.40 10.29
CA SER A 83 -4.45 7.14 10.07
C SER A 83 -3.53 6.15 9.37
N ILE A 84 -3.45 4.93 9.89
CA ILE A 84 -2.55 3.90 9.38
C ILE A 84 -3.36 2.72 8.87
N ASN A 85 -3.31 2.49 7.56
CA ASN A 85 -3.92 1.33 6.91
C ASN A 85 -2.84 0.28 6.67
N ARG A 86 -2.92 -0.85 7.36
CA ARG A 86 -1.99 -1.97 7.22
C ARG A 86 -2.56 -3.04 6.32
N TRP A 87 -1.83 -3.37 5.29
CA TRP A 87 -2.16 -4.46 4.37
C TRP A 87 -1.27 -5.66 4.63
N ALA A 88 -1.84 -6.84 4.61
CA ALA A 88 -1.09 -8.09 4.85
C ALA A 88 -0.05 -8.37 3.75
N HIS A 89 -0.24 -7.82 2.59
CA HIS A 89 0.67 -7.87 1.44
C HIS A 89 0.45 -6.62 0.58
N GLY A 90 1.48 -6.25 -0.19
CA GLY A 90 1.39 -5.17 -1.15
C GLY A 90 0.87 -5.64 -2.52
N TYR A 91 1.40 -5.07 -3.57
CA TYR A 91 1.05 -5.43 -4.95
C TYR A 91 1.40 -6.88 -5.27
N ALA A 92 0.62 -7.47 -6.18
CA ALA A 92 0.90 -8.79 -6.70
C ALA A 92 2.30 -8.85 -7.32
N TYR A 93 3.01 -9.92 -7.02
CA TYR A 93 4.36 -10.16 -7.51
C TYR A 93 4.49 -11.58 -8.09
N GLY A 94 5.08 -11.68 -9.26
CA GLY A 94 5.33 -12.95 -9.92
C GLY A 94 4.63 -13.08 -11.27
N ASN A 95 4.61 -14.28 -11.81
CA ASN A 95 3.84 -14.57 -13.00
C ASN A 95 2.35 -14.70 -12.66
N PRO A 96 1.44 -14.34 -13.57
CA PRO A 96 0.02 -14.58 -13.40
C PRO A 96 -0.20 -16.00 -12.91
N GLY A 97 -0.69 -16.12 -11.69
CA GLY A 97 -0.65 -17.41 -11.01
C GLY A 97 -1.64 -18.38 -11.61
N VAL A 98 -1.14 -19.53 -12.03
CA VAL A 98 -2.00 -20.67 -12.36
C VAL A 98 -2.98 -20.95 -11.21
N ILE A 99 -2.53 -20.79 -9.96
CA ILE A 99 -3.35 -20.96 -8.75
C ILE A 99 -4.40 -19.86 -8.63
N GLY A 100 -4.04 -18.60 -8.85
CA GLY A 100 -4.96 -17.46 -8.75
C GLY A 100 -6.06 -17.44 -9.82
N ARG A 101 -5.87 -18.18 -10.91
CA ARG A 101 -6.86 -18.37 -11.99
C ARG A 101 -7.56 -19.72 -11.95
N ARG A 102 -7.20 -20.59 -11.00
CA ARG A 102 -7.75 -21.93 -10.93
C ARG A 102 -9.15 -21.93 -10.33
N ARG A 103 -10.09 -22.52 -11.05
CA ARG A 103 -11.43 -22.76 -10.56
C ARG A 103 -11.44 -23.87 -9.49
N PHE A 104 -12.22 -23.69 -8.43
CA PHE A 104 -12.47 -24.68 -7.38
C PHE A 104 -13.96 -25.06 -7.35
N GLY A 105 -14.34 -26.05 -8.14
CA GLY A 105 -15.75 -26.41 -8.27
C GLY A 105 -16.59 -25.23 -8.80
N ARG A 106 -17.49 -24.69 -7.98
CA ARG A 106 -18.35 -23.54 -8.30
C ARG A 106 -17.77 -22.20 -7.79
N ILE A 107 -16.51 -22.17 -7.40
CA ILE A 107 -15.84 -20.98 -6.92
C ILE A 107 -14.80 -20.57 -7.96
N SER A 108 -14.85 -19.33 -8.40
CA SER A 108 -13.82 -18.69 -9.23
C SER A 108 -13.31 -17.43 -8.57
N ILE A 109 -12.00 -17.20 -8.65
CA ILE A 109 -11.34 -16.05 -8.02
C ILE A 109 -11.41 -14.86 -8.98
N ALA A 110 -12.01 -13.77 -8.53
CA ALA A 110 -12.13 -12.52 -9.28
C ALA A 110 -11.32 -11.42 -8.57
N ASN A 111 -10.03 -11.37 -8.83
CA ASN A 111 -9.12 -10.40 -8.18
C ASN A 111 -8.01 -10.03 -9.15
N SER A 112 -7.53 -8.78 -9.10
CA SER A 112 -6.40 -8.29 -9.89
C SER A 112 -5.11 -9.08 -9.68
N ASP A 113 -4.91 -9.64 -8.48
CA ASP A 113 -3.76 -10.49 -8.17
C ASP A 113 -3.72 -11.77 -9.01
N ALA A 114 -4.89 -12.28 -9.44
CA ALA A 114 -4.96 -13.43 -10.34
C ALA A 114 -4.33 -13.16 -11.71
N ASP A 115 -4.21 -11.90 -12.10
CA ASP A 115 -3.56 -11.46 -13.32
C ASP A 115 -2.16 -10.88 -13.10
N ASN A 116 -1.73 -10.82 -11.85
CA ASN A 116 -0.51 -10.11 -11.45
C ASN A 116 -0.47 -8.66 -11.97
N ASN A 117 -1.63 -8.03 -12.07
CA ASN A 117 -1.81 -6.70 -12.58
C ASN A 117 -2.64 -5.88 -11.59
N SER A 118 -1.97 -5.22 -10.65
CA SER A 118 -2.59 -4.51 -9.52
C SER A 118 -3.21 -3.16 -9.94
N VAL A 119 -4.04 -3.19 -10.99
CA VAL A 119 -4.79 -2.03 -11.48
C VAL A 119 -6.27 -2.37 -11.63
N LEU A 120 -7.11 -1.35 -11.72
CA LEU A 120 -8.56 -1.51 -11.84
C LEU A 120 -8.95 -2.38 -13.05
N GLN A 121 -8.30 -2.16 -14.19
CA GLN A 121 -8.55 -2.94 -15.40
C GLN A 121 -8.30 -4.43 -15.19
N GLY A 122 -7.21 -4.79 -14.53
CA GLY A 122 -6.91 -6.18 -14.17
C GLY A 122 -7.99 -6.80 -13.29
N ALA A 123 -8.54 -6.04 -12.34
CA ALA A 123 -9.65 -6.51 -11.49
C ALA A 123 -10.92 -6.77 -12.33
N VAL A 124 -11.27 -5.87 -13.24
CA VAL A 124 -12.43 -6.00 -14.13
C VAL A 124 -12.28 -7.21 -15.07
N ASP A 125 -11.10 -7.37 -15.67
CA ASP A 125 -10.83 -8.49 -16.59
C ASP A 125 -10.94 -9.84 -15.87
N GLN A 126 -10.41 -9.92 -14.63
CA GLN A 126 -10.53 -11.14 -13.82
C GLN A 126 -11.96 -11.39 -13.36
N ALA A 127 -12.74 -10.36 -13.07
CA ALA A 127 -14.16 -10.49 -12.78
C ALA A 127 -14.95 -11.04 -13.98
N CYS A 128 -14.71 -10.49 -15.16
CA CYS A 128 -15.31 -10.99 -16.42
C CYS A 128 -14.93 -12.45 -16.71
N ARG A 129 -13.66 -12.82 -16.49
CA ARG A 129 -13.21 -14.21 -16.61
C ARG A 129 -13.95 -15.11 -15.62
N ALA A 130 -14.00 -14.74 -14.34
CA ALA A 130 -14.62 -15.53 -13.30
C ALA A 130 -16.12 -15.81 -13.58
N VAL A 131 -16.85 -14.80 -14.06
CA VAL A 131 -18.26 -14.96 -14.46
C VAL A 131 -18.39 -15.93 -15.62
N LYS A 132 -17.56 -15.81 -16.67
CA LYS A 132 -17.58 -16.72 -17.83
C LYS A 132 -17.27 -18.17 -17.45
N GLU A 133 -16.42 -18.39 -16.44
CA GLU A 133 -16.09 -19.73 -15.96
C GLU A 133 -17.23 -20.39 -15.18
N LEU A 134 -18.12 -19.61 -14.61
CA LEU A 134 -19.25 -20.10 -13.79
C LEU A 134 -20.54 -20.28 -14.57
N GLY A 135 -20.69 -19.58 -15.70
CA GLY A 135 -21.88 -19.62 -16.57
C GLY A 135 -21.74 -20.61 -17.63
#